data_d4b3beb9aa3501259e28b83c50e97b9f
#
_entry.id   d4b3beb9aa3501259e28b83c50e97b9f
#
_cell.length_a   1.000
_cell.length_b   1.000
_cell.length_c   1.000
_cell.angle_alpha   90.00
_cell.angle_beta   90.00
_cell.angle_gamma   90.00
#
_symmetry.space_group_name_H-M   'P 1'
#
loop_
_entity.id
_entity.type
_entity.pdbx_description
1 polymer ?
#
loop_
_entity_poly.entity_id
_entity_poly.type
_entity_poly.pdbx_seq_one_letter_code
_entity_poly.pdbx_strand_id
1 'polypeptide(L)'
;MYHFHIYLYEGFSLSGEAPDERNPRLLLRAPGADDVLSAVAAAGPDGLGTEDTRRRFGGCVDALLLAGALSERRGRLRFGCPVFLPEDVPELRRLSSAAAEEIASALLTRADELRAAVLGRFPGIDVKTALYHLLCCDVMDGTFIDALEERGLVSSGAMRPCGFEYIPVLYAGCEELDALSRRLLCSRQSCGGEAGEFVSFGDSDGVRRDFAAAHRSGELAAADCGALAREFASLCRGDGADRESMELFERFGYAKNGRADVPVFEPSARHAAVAELTETVLDSALPAAENALRALSGAELTANRHGTDAAETANELFHLIFGAVNGLLCGSGLAASPEYTPGEGRYLRAFCPADEKGENT
;
A
#
# COMPACT_ATOMS: atom_id res chain seq x y z
N MET A 1 17.54 14.12 1.79
CA MET A 1 17.46 12.65 1.60
C MET A 1 16.12 12.34 0.97
N TYR A 2 16.08 11.49 -0.06
CA TYR A 2 14.83 11.05 -0.66
C TYR A 2 14.34 9.79 0.03
N HIS A 3 13.03 9.73 0.28
CA HIS A 3 12.31 8.52 0.64
C HIS A 3 11.59 7.98 -0.60
N PHE A 4 11.34 6.69 -0.65
CA PHE A 4 10.60 6.10 -1.76
C PHE A 4 9.63 5.05 -1.26
N HIS A 5 8.48 4.99 -1.93
CA HIS A 5 7.53 3.89 -1.87
C HIS A 5 7.72 3.01 -3.09
N ILE A 6 7.40 1.75 -2.97
CA ILE A 6 7.39 0.79 -4.08
C ILE A 6 6.05 0.07 -4.02
N TYR A 7 5.22 0.29 -5.05
CA TYR A 7 3.96 -0.39 -5.21
C TYR A 7 4.12 -1.67 -6.02
N LEU A 8 3.37 -2.72 -5.67
CA LEU A 8 3.32 -4.03 -6.33
C LEU A 8 4.66 -4.75 -6.49
N TYR A 9 5.61 -4.45 -5.63
CA TYR A 9 6.87 -5.18 -5.62
C TYR A 9 6.74 -6.45 -4.79
N GLU A 10 6.40 -7.56 -5.46
CA GLU A 10 6.43 -8.89 -4.88
C GLU A 10 7.83 -9.49 -4.97
N GLY A 11 8.29 -10.11 -3.90
CA GLY A 11 9.23 -11.19 -4.00
C GLY A 11 10.69 -10.97 -3.68
N PHE A 12 11.18 -9.79 -3.27
CA PHE A 12 12.52 -9.73 -2.71
C PHE A 12 12.50 -9.56 -1.19
N SER A 13 12.57 -10.69 -0.51
CA SER A 13 13.04 -10.72 0.88
C SER A 13 14.49 -10.25 0.90
N LEU A 14 14.81 -9.29 1.76
CA LEU A 14 16.21 -8.94 2.06
C LEU A 14 16.87 -10.01 2.95
N SER A 15 16.15 -11.08 3.30
CA SER A 15 16.58 -12.13 4.22
C SER A 15 17.16 -13.32 3.46
N GLY A 16 18.44 -13.58 3.64
CA GLY A 16 19.04 -14.90 3.53
C GLY A 16 19.69 -15.31 2.21
N GLU A 17 19.33 -14.73 1.07
CA GLU A 17 20.03 -14.94 -0.21
C GLU A 17 20.85 -13.70 -0.56
N ALA A 18 21.95 -13.90 -1.31
CA ALA A 18 22.73 -12.78 -1.82
C ALA A 18 21.79 -11.80 -2.53
N PRO A 19 21.80 -10.51 -2.21
CA PRO A 19 20.87 -9.55 -2.79
C PRO A 19 21.05 -9.53 -4.30
N ASP A 20 19.98 -9.78 -5.06
CA ASP A 20 20.01 -9.60 -6.51
C ASP A 20 20.38 -8.14 -6.81
N GLU A 21 21.42 -7.93 -7.59
CA GLU A 21 21.90 -6.58 -7.98
C GLU A 21 20.80 -5.75 -8.68
N ARG A 22 19.76 -6.39 -9.19
CA ARG A 22 18.59 -5.75 -9.80
C ARG A 22 17.49 -5.39 -8.80
N ASN A 23 17.66 -5.72 -7.51
CA ASN A 23 16.67 -5.40 -6.50
C ASN A 23 16.40 -3.88 -6.43
N PRO A 24 15.19 -3.40 -6.73
CA PRO A 24 14.89 -1.97 -6.79
C PRO A 24 15.17 -1.24 -5.47
N ARG A 25 14.99 -1.91 -4.32
CA ARG A 25 15.30 -1.30 -3.01
C ARG A 25 16.79 -1.01 -2.83
N LEU A 26 17.66 -1.82 -3.44
CA LEU A 26 19.11 -1.60 -3.43
C LEU A 26 19.50 -0.55 -4.45
N LEU A 27 18.93 -0.63 -5.66
CA LEU A 27 19.22 0.33 -6.75
C LEU A 27 18.86 1.76 -6.34
N LEU A 28 17.68 1.97 -5.73
CA LEU A 28 17.21 3.29 -5.28
C LEU A 28 18.02 3.85 -4.10
N ARG A 29 18.74 2.98 -3.37
CA ARG A 29 19.64 3.35 -2.25
C ARG A 29 21.11 3.31 -2.62
N ALA A 30 21.44 3.26 -3.92
CA ALA A 30 22.82 3.27 -4.35
C ALA A 30 23.58 4.47 -3.76
N PRO A 31 24.85 4.32 -3.35
CA PRO A 31 25.64 5.42 -2.83
C PRO A 31 25.67 6.61 -3.81
N GLY A 32 25.28 7.80 -3.33
CA GLY A 32 25.18 9.00 -4.16
C GLY A 32 23.80 9.21 -4.83
N ALA A 33 22.83 8.34 -4.61
CA ALA A 33 21.48 8.47 -5.18
C ALA A 33 20.83 9.83 -4.81
N ASP A 34 20.88 10.23 -3.56
CA ASP A 34 20.35 11.53 -3.10
C ASP A 34 20.96 12.73 -3.82
N ASP A 35 22.27 12.70 -4.08
CA ASP A 35 22.98 13.79 -4.77
C ASP A 35 22.54 13.90 -6.24
N VAL A 36 22.40 12.74 -6.91
CA VAL A 36 21.90 12.70 -8.30
C VAL A 36 20.47 13.18 -8.38
N LEU A 37 19.58 12.66 -7.53
CA LEU A 37 18.15 13.04 -7.51
C LEU A 37 17.99 14.53 -7.21
N SER A 38 18.76 15.07 -6.23
CA SER A 38 18.76 16.50 -5.91
C SER A 38 19.26 17.35 -7.07
N ALA A 39 20.28 16.91 -7.78
CA ALA A 39 20.77 17.63 -8.95
C ALA A 39 19.76 17.64 -10.11
N VAL A 40 19.04 16.51 -10.32
CA VAL A 40 17.97 16.42 -11.33
C VAL A 40 16.80 17.31 -10.95
N ALA A 41 16.41 17.34 -9.68
CA ALA A 41 15.37 18.24 -9.18
C ALA A 41 15.74 19.72 -9.41
N ALA A 42 16.97 20.10 -9.06
CA ALA A 42 17.47 21.46 -9.26
C ALA A 42 17.57 21.88 -10.73
N ALA A 43 17.81 20.94 -11.65
CA ALA A 43 17.82 21.20 -13.09
C ALA A 43 16.41 21.37 -13.69
N GLY A 44 15.39 20.94 -12.95
CA GLY A 44 14.00 21.01 -13.38
C GLY A 44 13.70 20.19 -14.65
N PRO A 45 12.63 20.56 -15.38
CA PRO A 45 12.15 19.77 -16.53
C PRO A 45 13.14 19.71 -17.71
N ASP A 46 14.11 20.58 -17.76
CA ASP A 46 15.17 20.50 -18.78
C ASP A 46 16.12 19.32 -18.54
N GLY A 47 16.23 18.86 -17.30
CA GLY A 47 17.06 17.73 -16.90
C GLY A 47 18.57 18.01 -16.97
N LEU A 48 19.37 17.02 -16.61
CA LEU A 48 20.86 17.09 -16.62
C LEU A 48 21.43 16.38 -17.83
N GLY A 49 22.60 16.84 -18.31
CA GLY A 49 23.36 16.11 -19.32
C GLY A 49 23.82 14.74 -18.81
N THR A 50 23.44 13.66 -19.49
CA THR A 50 23.69 12.29 -19.03
C THR A 50 25.19 12.01 -18.87
N GLU A 51 26.02 12.33 -19.90
CA GLU A 51 27.43 12.04 -19.88
C GLU A 51 28.17 12.76 -18.75
N ASP A 52 27.82 14.05 -18.50
CA ASP A 52 28.44 14.83 -17.44
C ASP A 52 28.06 14.31 -16.07
N THR A 53 26.80 13.89 -15.92
CA THR A 53 26.29 13.32 -14.69
C THR A 53 26.91 11.96 -14.40
N ARG A 54 27.02 11.08 -15.40
CA ARG A 54 27.76 9.82 -15.28
C ARG A 54 29.23 10.01 -14.89
N ARG A 55 29.90 11.00 -15.48
CA ARG A 55 31.30 11.33 -15.14
C ARG A 55 31.44 11.75 -13.67
N ARG A 56 30.45 12.47 -13.16
CA ARG A 56 30.46 12.99 -11.78
C ARG A 56 30.05 11.95 -10.72
N PHE A 57 29.04 11.14 -11.01
CA PHE A 57 28.40 10.26 -10.02
C PHE A 57 28.57 8.76 -10.32
N GLY A 58 29.15 8.40 -11.45
CA GLY A 58 29.47 7.01 -11.79
C GLY A 58 28.26 6.09 -11.90
N GLY A 59 28.44 4.84 -11.42
CA GLY A 59 27.44 3.78 -11.54
C GLY A 59 26.11 4.04 -10.82
N CYS A 60 26.03 5.04 -9.92
CA CYS A 60 24.79 5.42 -9.27
C CYS A 60 23.72 5.89 -10.28
N VAL A 61 24.13 6.61 -11.35
CA VAL A 61 23.23 7.03 -12.43
C VAL A 61 22.62 5.82 -13.12
N ASP A 62 23.43 4.81 -13.40
CA ASP A 62 22.97 3.58 -14.06
C ASP A 62 22.03 2.76 -13.15
N ALA A 63 22.30 2.73 -11.84
CA ALA A 63 21.42 2.11 -10.86
C ALA A 63 20.02 2.78 -10.83
N LEU A 64 19.98 4.12 -10.82
CA LEU A 64 18.73 4.87 -10.83
C LEU A 64 17.96 4.75 -12.16
N LEU A 65 18.67 4.66 -13.29
CA LEU A 65 18.07 4.35 -14.59
C LEU A 65 17.50 2.93 -14.61
N LEU A 66 18.25 1.95 -14.10
CA LEU A 66 17.82 0.56 -14.01
C LEU A 66 16.58 0.40 -13.12
N ALA A 67 16.52 1.13 -12.02
CA ALA A 67 15.35 1.17 -11.14
C ALA A 67 14.16 1.96 -11.73
N GLY A 68 14.34 2.67 -12.85
CA GLY A 68 13.28 3.52 -13.40
C GLY A 68 13.01 4.82 -12.63
N ALA A 69 13.84 5.14 -11.63
CA ALA A 69 13.75 6.43 -10.92
C ALA A 69 14.15 7.60 -11.82
N LEU A 70 15.08 7.35 -12.72
CA LEU A 70 15.48 8.27 -13.77
C LEU A 70 15.12 7.70 -15.15
N SER A 71 14.93 8.59 -16.11
CA SER A 71 14.80 8.29 -17.53
C SER A 71 15.78 9.15 -18.32
N GLU A 72 16.30 8.58 -19.41
CA GLU A 72 17.13 9.33 -20.34
C GLU A 72 16.35 9.65 -21.60
N ARG A 73 16.27 10.94 -21.95
CA ARG A 73 15.66 11.41 -23.21
C ARG A 73 16.59 12.42 -23.88
N ARG A 74 17.04 12.11 -25.07
CA ARG A 74 17.92 12.98 -25.91
C ARG A 74 19.20 13.40 -25.15
N GLY A 75 19.83 12.47 -24.45
CA GLY A 75 21.07 12.73 -23.70
C GLY A 75 20.88 13.55 -22.43
N ARG A 76 19.65 13.62 -21.90
CA ARG A 76 19.32 14.33 -20.67
C ARG A 76 18.57 13.42 -19.71
N LEU A 77 18.98 13.45 -18.45
CA LEU A 77 18.36 12.74 -17.34
C LEU A 77 17.23 13.57 -16.76
N ARG A 78 16.08 12.92 -16.57
CA ARG A 78 14.91 13.45 -15.90
C ARG A 78 14.38 12.42 -14.90
N PHE A 79 13.45 12.79 -14.05
CA PHE A 79 12.72 11.78 -13.29
C PHE A 79 11.94 10.86 -14.24
N GLY A 80 12.02 9.55 -13.97
CA GLY A 80 11.36 8.49 -14.74
C GLY A 80 10.16 7.90 -14.01
N CYS A 81 9.87 8.37 -12.80
CA CYS A 81 8.78 7.95 -11.94
C CYS A 81 8.16 9.15 -11.22
N PRO A 82 7.00 9.03 -10.58
CA PRO A 82 6.43 10.09 -9.76
C PRO A 82 7.42 10.59 -8.71
N VAL A 83 7.54 11.91 -8.61
CA VAL A 83 8.39 12.60 -7.64
C VAL A 83 7.64 13.77 -7.05
N PHE A 84 7.72 13.90 -5.74
CA PHE A 84 7.11 15.00 -5.00
C PHE A 84 8.17 15.74 -4.20
N LEU A 85 8.18 17.05 -4.35
CA LEU A 85 9.07 17.98 -3.68
C LEU A 85 8.27 18.82 -2.67
N PRO A 86 8.92 19.56 -1.76
CA PRO A 86 8.21 20.39 -0.78
C PRO A 86 7.21 21.40 -1.38
N GLU A 87 7.51 21.93 -2.55
CA GLU A 87 6.62 22.84 -3.28
C GLU A 87 5.32 22.17 -3.77
N ASP A 88 5.27 20.85 -3.90
CA ASP A 88 4.07 20.11 -4.33
C ASP A 88 3.05 19.92 -3.19
N VAL A 89 3.48 20.06 -1.92
CA VAL A 89 2.64 19.77 -0.73
C VAL A 89 1.31 20.51 -0.73
N PRO A 90 1.24 21.84 -1.00
CA PRO A 90 -0.02 22.56 -0.98
C PRO A 90 -1.03 22.00 -2.00
N GLU A 91 -0.56 21.66 -3.19
CA GLU A 91 -1.41 21.17 -4.26
C GLU A 91 -1.85 19.72 -4.01
N LEU A 92 -0.94 18.85 -3.53
CA LEU A 92 -1.28 17.48 -3.12
C LEU A 92 -2.36 17.47 -2.03
N ARG A 93 -2.20 18.32 -1.00
CA ARG A 93 -3.21 18.46 0.07
C ARG A 93 -4.53 18.96 -0.47
N ARG A 94 -4.51 19.97 -1.32
CA ARG A 94 -5.73 20.53 -1.93
C ARG A 94 -6.50 19.46 -2.70
N LEU A 95 -5.82 18.71 -3.57
CA LEU A 95 -6.43 17.68 -4.40
C LEU A 95 -6.93 16.50 -3.55
N SER A 96 -6.08 15.98 -2.67
CA SER A 96 -6.44 14.79 -1.89
C SER A 96 -7.53 15.07 -0.85
N SER A 97 -7.47 16.21 -0.13
CA SER A 97 -8.47 16.54 0.91
C SER A 97 -9.85 16.79 0.32
N ALA A 98 -9.94 17.58 -0.77
CA ALA A 98 -11.22 17.88 -1.40
C ALA A 98 -11.90 16.60 -1.93
N ALA A 99 -11.13 15.74 -2.60
CA ALA A 99 -11.64 14.46 -3.08
C ALA A 99 -12.03 13.52 -1.93
N ALA A 100 -11.22 13.46 -0.88
CA ALA A 100 -11.51 12.62 0.27
C ALA A 100 -12.79 13.03 1.00
N GLU A 101 -13.02 14.33 1.17
CA GLU A 101 -14.25 14.85 1.78
C GLU A 101 -15.49 14.53 0.93
N GLU A 102 -15.41 14.69 -0.39
CA GLU A 102 -16.50 14.37 -1.31
C GLU A 102 -16.82 12.87 -1.30
N ILE A 103 -15.80 12.02 -1.42
CA ILE A 103 -15.96 10.56 -1.39
C ILE A 103 -16.50 10.08 -0.03
N ALA A 104 -15.90 10.52 1.07
CA ALA A 104 -16.36 10.13 2.41
C ALA A 104 -17.80 10.58 2.66
N SER A 105 -18.16 11.80 2.23
CA SER A 105 -19.55 12.29 2.34
C SER A 105 -20.51 11.40 1.55
N ALA A 106 -20.17 11.03 0.32
CA ALA A 106 -20.99 10.14 -0.50
C ALA A 106 -21.16 8.76 0.16
N LEU A 107 -20.08 8.16 0.65
CA LEU A 107 -20.15 6.87 1.37
C LEU A 107 -20.96 6.96 2.66
N LEU A 108 -20.84 8.04 3.42
CA LEU A 108 -21.61 8.23 4.65
C LEU A 108 -23.12 8.37 4.40
N THR A 109 -23.55 8.88 3.24
CA THR A 109 -24.97 8.85 2.87
C THR A 109 -25.53 7.43 2.66
N ARG A 110 -24.66 6.46 2.37
CA ARG A 110 -24.96 5.04 2.17
C ARG A 110 -24.57 4.18 3.39
N ALA A 111 -24.34 4.80 4.56
CA ALA A 111 -23.83 4.11 5.74
C ALA A 111 -24.65 2.87 6.17
N ASP A 112 -25.96 2.91 6.02
CA ASP A 112 -26.82 1.79 6.38
C ASP A 112 -26.69 0.60 5.41
N GLU A 113 -26.48 0.87 4.13
CA GLU A 113 -26.21 -0.16 3.11
C GLU A 113 -24.82 -0.79 3.34
N LEU A 114 -23.79 0.04 3.61
CA LEU A 114 -22.46 -0.44 3.93
C LEU A 114 -22.45 -1.32 5.19
N ARG A 115 -23.22 -0.94 6.23
CA ARG A 115 -23.39 -1.79 7.42
C ARG A 115 -24.14 -3.09 7.12
N ALA A 116 -25.18 -3.03 6.30
CA ALA A 116 -25.96 -4.20 5.92
C ALA A 116 -25.14 -5.25 5.19
N ALA A 117 -24.19 -4.82 4.35
CA ALA A 117 -23.28 -5.70 3.61
C ALA A 117 -22.42 -6.60 4.52
N VAL A 118 -22.18 -6.23 5.77
CA VAL A 118 -21.36 -7.00 6.71
C VAL A 118 -22.14 -7.52 7.93
N LEU A 119 -23.32 -6.96 8.22
CA LEU A 119 -24.10 -7.29 9.41
C LEU A 119 -24.51 -8.77 9.44
N GLY A 120 -24.11 -9.46 10.50
CA GLY A 120 -24.46 -10.86 10.72
C GLY A 120 -23.68 -11.88 9.87
N ARG A 121 -22.81 -11.43 8.95
CA ARG A 121 -22.01 -12.32 8.10
C ARG A 121 -20.78 -12.88 8.81
N PHE A 122 -20.26 -12.17 9.80
CA PHE A 122 -19.04 -12.52 10.50
C PHE A 122 -19.30 -12.68 11.99
N PRO A 123 -19.67 -13.88 12.47
CA PRO A 123 -19.95 -14.15 13.87
C PRO A 123 -18.76 -13.76 14.77
N GLY A 124 -19.04 -12.96 15.81
CA GLY A 124 -18.02 -12.51 16.75
C GLY A 124 -17.16 -11.32 16.30
N ILE A 125 -17.33 -10.85 15.07
CA ILE A 125 -16.68 -9.62 14.58
C ILE A 125 -17.70 -8.48 14.61
N ASP A 126 -17.35 -7.36 15.24
CA ASP A 126 -18.20 -6.18 15.21
C ASP A 126 -18.22 -5.53 13.81
N VAL A 127 -19.33 -4.86 13.50
CA VAL A 127 -19.57 -4.27 12.17
C VAL A 127 -18.50 -3.24 11.78
N LYS A 128 -17.98 -2.46 12.72
CA LYS A 128 -16.98 -1.43 12.42
C LYS A 128 -15.65 -2.05 12.09
N THR A 129 -15.25 -3.11 12.80
CA THR A 129 -14.04 -3.89 12.51
C THR A 129 -14.14 -4.58 11.16
N ALA A 130 -15.31 -5.18 10.85
CA ALA A 130 -15.54 -5.77 9.53
C ALA A 130 -15.42 -4.71 8.42
N LEU A 131 -16.06 -3.55 8.58
CA LEU A 131 -15.95 -2.45 7.60
C LEU A 131 -14.53 -1.89 7.48
N TYR A 132 -13.76 -1.85 8.58
CA TYR A 132 -12.38 -1.42 8.49
C TYR A 132 -11.54 -2.32 7.58
N HIS A 133 -11.67 -3.64 7.73
CA HIS A 133 -10.91 -4.58 6.90
C HIS A 133 -11.49 -4.72 5.48
N LEU A 134 -12.82 -4.76 5.34
CA LEU A 134 -13.42 -5.05 4.04
C LEU A 134 -13.61 -3.79 3.19
N LEU A 135 -14.16 -2.70 3.76
CA LEU A 135 -14.36 -1.46 3.03
C LEU A 135 -13.04 -0.68 2.87
N CYS A 136 -12.36 -0.38 4.00
CA CYS A 136 -11.18 0.48 3.95
C CYS A 136 -9.95 -0.21 3.36
N CYS A 137 -9.82 -1.54 3.50
CA CYS A 137 -8.72 -2.32 2.93
C CYS A 137 -9.13 -2.98 1.60
N ASP A 138 -9.97 -4.03 1.65
CA ASP A 138 -10.22 -4.87 0.48
C ASP A 138 -10.90 -4.13 -0.68
N VAL A 139 -11.79 -3.17 -0.39
CA VAL A 139 -12.46 -2.39 -1.44
C VAL A 139 -11.62 -1.19 -1.85
N MET A 140 -11.24 -0.31 -0.92
CA MET A 140 -10.57 0.95 -1.30
C MET A 140 -9.15 0.73 -1.85
N ASP A 141 -8.38 -0.22 -1.29
CA ASP A 141 -7.02 -0.60 -1.72
C ASP A 141 -7.00 -1.83 -2.66
N GLY A 142 -8.16 -2.27 -3.12
CA GLY A 142 -8.32 -3.42 -4.01
C GLY A 142 -9.32 -3.12 -5.12
N THR A 143 -10.53 -3.65 -5.03
CA THR A 143 -11.50 -3.62 -6.14
C THR A 143 -11.82 -2.21 -6.67
N PHE A 144 -11.71 -1.17 -5.86
CA PHE A 144 -11.92 0.21 -6.33
C PHE A 144 -10.72 0.73 -7.14
N ILE A 145 -9.48 0.45 -6.70
CA ILE A 145 -8.29 0.80 -7.50
C ILE A 145 -8.25 0.01 -8.81
N ASP A 146 -8.65 -1.27 -8.79
CA ASP A 146 -8.77 -2.10 -10.00
C ASP A 146 -9.76 -1.46 -11.00
N ALA A 147 -10.90 -0.99 -10.50
CA ALA A 147 -11.90 -0.32 -11.32
C ALA A 147 -11.41 1.04 -11.89
N LEU A 148 -10.52 1.74 -11.21
CA LEU A 148 -9.86 2.95 -11.71
C LEU A 148 -8.79 2.61 -12.76
N GLU A 149 -8.06 1.52 -12.58
CA GLU A 149 -7.07 1.02 -13.54
C GLU A 149 -7.71 0.56 -14.84
N GLU A 150 -8.80 -0.19 -14.79
CA GLU A 150 -9.60 -0.59 -15.96
C GLU A 150 -10.07 0.63 -16.79
N ARG A 151 -10.22 1.79 -16.16
CA ARG A 151 -10.56 3.06 -16.81
C ARG A 151 -9.35 3.85 -17.29
N GLY A 152 -8.13 3.32 -17.06
CA GLY A 152 -6.87 3.99 -17.40
C GLY A 152 -6.62 5.27 -16.59
N LEU A 153 -7.19 5.38 -15.39
CA LEU A 153 -7.04 6.54 -14.51
C LEU A 153 -5.84 6.40 -13.58
N VAL A 154 -5.53 5.20 -13.19
CA VAL A 154 -4.33 4.85 -12.39
C VAL A 154 -3.60 3.69 -13.07
N SER A 155 -2.34 3.50 -12.70
CA SER A 155 -1.57 2.29 -13.03
C SER A 155 -1.14 1.64 -11.73
N SER A 156 -1.36 0.35 -11.60
CA SER A 156 -0.94 -0.42 -10.43
C SER A 156 0.50 -0.96 -10.56
N GLY A 157 1.05 -1.00 -11.77
CA GLY A 157 2.43 -1.45 -12.02
C GLY A 157 2.94 -1.06 -13.39
N ALA A 158 4.26 -1.04 -13.54
CA ALA A 158 4.94 -0.86 -14.81
C ALA A 158 6.24 -1.63 -14.84
N MET A 159 6.52 -2.30 -15.97
CA MET A 159 7.77 -3.01 -16.17
C MET A 159 8.94 -2.04 -16.19
N ARG A 160 9.89 -2.22 -15.28
CA ARG A 160 11.10 -1.38 -15.17
C ARG A 160 12.30 -2.02 -15.85
N PRO A 161 13.32 -1.22 -16.21
CA PRO A 161 14.51 -1.75 -16.88
C PRO A 161 15.23 -2.87 -16.10
N CYS A 162 15.11 -2.93 -14.78
CA CYS A 162 15.65 -4.03 -13.95
C CYS A 162 14.92 -5.36 -14.16
N GLY A 163 13.82 -5.40 -14.91
CA GLY A 163 13.06 -6.61 -15.22
C GLY A 163 11.97 -6.96 -14.22
N PHE A 164 11.61 -6.04 -13.33
CA PHE A 164 10.51 -6.19 -12.37
C PHE A 164 9.39 -5.21 -12.67
N GLU A 165 8.18 -5.61 -12.34
CA GLU A 165 6.99 -4.77 -12.45
C GLU A 165 6.71 -4.09 -11.11
N TYR A 166 6.77 -2.76 -11.08
CA TYR A 166 6.49 -1.94 -9.90
C TYR A 166 6.43 -0.45 -10.25
N ILE A 167 5.91 0.35 -9.33
CA ILE A 167 5.97 1.81 -9.39
C ILE A 167 6.83 2.31 -8.23
N PRO A 168 8.01 2.91 -8.48
CA PRO A 168 8.71 3.67 -7.47
C PRO A 168 8.12 5.08 -7.40
N VAL A 169 7.88 5.57 -6.20
CA VAL A 169 7.48 6.96 -5.93
C VAL A 169 8.53 7.60 -5.05
N LEU A 170 9.02 8.76 -5.43
CA LEU A 170 10.05 9.50 -4.72
C LEU A 170 9.46 10.67 -3.96
N TYR A 171 9.86 10.80 -2.70
CA TYR A 171 9.55 11.94 -1.86
C TYR A 171 10.84 12.61 -1.42
N ALA A 172 10.99 13.91 -1.67
CA ALA A 172 12.06 14.68 -1.03
C ALA A 172 11.80 14.73 0.48
N GLY A 173 12.79 14.34 1.29
CA GLY A 173 12.65 14.29 2.74
C GLY A 173 12.42 15.68 3.34
N CYS A 174 11.17 15.99 3.64
CA CYS A 174 10.75 17.09 4.46
C CYS A 174 9.60 16.63 5.36
N GLU A 175 9.43 17.29 6.49
CA GLU A 175 8.46 16.90 7.51
C GLU A 175 7.03 16.83 6.96
N GLU A 176 6.64 17.76 6.10
CA GLU A 176 5.31 17.81 5.52
C GLU A 176 5.02 16.66 4.55
N LEU A 177 5.98 16.28 3.71
CA LEU A 177 5.85 15.13 2.81
C LEU A 177 5.87 13.82 3.59
N ASP A 178 6.76 13.71 4.57
CA ASP A 178 6.80 12.56 5.48
C ASP A 178 5.47 12.37 6.23
N ALA A 179 4.85 13.49 6.65
CA ALA A 179 3.55 13.44 7.31
C ALA A 179 2.41 13.02 6.37
N LEU A 180 2.47 13.43 5.09
CA LEU A 180 1.49 12.98 4.09
C LEU A 180 1.58 11.47 3.84
N SER A 181 2.79 10.93 3.69
CA SER A 181 3.00 9.55 3.27
C SER A 181 2.89 8.51 4.40
N ARG A 182 3.23 8.86 5.64
CA ARG A 182 3.36 7.91 6.76
C ARG A 182 2.13 7.76 7.66
N ARG A 183 1.15 8.64 7.56
CA ARG A 183 -0.02 8.69 8.48
C ARG A 183 -1.33 8.39 7.79
N LEU A 184 -1.26 7.70 6.68
CA LEU A 184 -2.44 7.32 5.91
C LEU A 184 -2.89 5.92 6.29
N LEU A 185 -4.18 5.77 6.58
CA LEU A 185 -4.80 4.45 6.78
C LEU A 185 -4.96 3.73 5.43
N CYS A 186 -3.84 3.45 4.75
CA CYS A 186 -3.84 2.89 3.41
C CYS A 186 -2.79 1.78 3.19
N SER A 187 -2.01 1.40 4.19
CA SER A 187 -0.97 0.41 3.99
C SER A 187 -1.45 -0.99 4.38
N ARG A 188 -1.75 -1.80 3.37
CA ARG A 188 -1.96 -3.24 3.53
C ARG A 188 -0.63 -3.97 3.59
N GLN A 189 -0.54 -4.96 4.45
CA GLN A 189 0.59 -5.88 4.55
C GLN A 189 0.07 -7.27 4.81
N SER A 190 0.63 -8.25 4.10
CA SER A 190 0.21 -9.63 4.24
C SER A 190 1.37 -10.61 4.21
N CYS A 191 1.13 -11.78 4.78
CA CYS A 191 2.05 -12.90 4.83
C CYS A 191 1.23 -14.17 5.02
N GLY A 192 1.49 -15.20 4.23
CA GLY A 192 0.70 -16.42 4.34
C GLY A 192 1.12 -17.48 3.33
N GLY A 193 0.18 -18.33 2.95
CA GLY A 193 0.37 -19.44 2.03
C GLY A 193 -0.97 -20.07 1.62
N GLU A 194 -0.93 -21.32 1.16
CA GLU A 194 -2.10 -22.03 0.65
C GLU A 194 -3.25 -22.19 1.66
N ALA A 195 -2.99 -22.10 2.97
CA ALA A 195 -4.01 -22.25 4.01
C ALA A 195 -4.67 -20.92 4.44
N GLY A 196 -4.14 -19.81 4.01
CA GLY A 196 -4.65 -18.50 4.36
C GLY A 196 -3.57 -17.45 4.49
N GLU A 197 -3.99 -16.24 4.83
CA GLU A 197 -3.18 -15.04 4.86
C GLU A 197 -3.40 -14.27 6.17
N PHE A 198 -2.30 -13.92 6.84
CA PHE A 198 -2.30 -12.92 7.89
C PHE A 198 -2.27 -11.55 7.24
N VAL A 199 -3.23 -10.72 7.57
CA VAL A 199 -3.35 -9.36 7.03
C VAL A 199 -3.21 -8.36 8.16
N SER A 200 -2.50 -7.26 7.92
CA SER A 200 -2.57 -6.06 8.74
C SER A 200 -2.80 -4.85 7.86
N PHE A 201 -3.67 -3.95 8.30
CA PHE A 201 -4.04 -2.77 7.54
C PHE A 201 -4.04 -1.52 8.42
N GLY A 202 -3.53 -0.40 7.88
CA GLY A 202 -3.46 0.88 8.56
C GLY A 202 -2.18 1.67 8.25
N ASP A 203 -1.84 2.66 9.07
CA ASP A 203 -0.57 3.38 8.95
C ASP A 203 0.56 2.72 9.75
N SER A 204 1.79 3.13 9.46
CA SER A 204 2.99 2.67 10.15
C SER A 204 3.82 3.86 10.60
N ASP A 205 4.20 3.87 11.89
CA ASP A 205 5.12 4.85 12.47
C ASP A 205 6.37 4.14 13.01
N GLY A 206 7.00 3.33 12.15
CA GLY A 206 8.17 2.53 12.51
C GLY A 206 8.02 1.06 12.13
N VAL A 207 8.24 0.16 13.07
CA VAL A 207 8.19 -1.29 12.84
C VAL A 207 6.87 -1.85 13.32
N ARG A 208 6.06 -2.36 12.41
CA ARG A 208 4.85 -3.11 12.77
C ARG A 208 5.21 -4.43 13.43
N ARG A 209 4.42 -4.83 14.40
CA ARG A 209 4.50 -6.17 15.02
C ARG A 209 3.46 -7.09 14.39
N ASP A 210 3.73 -7.54 13.18
CA ASP A 210 2.94 -8.53 12.44
C ASP A 210 3.85 -9.47 11.66
N PHE A 211 3.30 -10.58 11.17
CA PHE A 211 4.08 -11.59 10.46
C PHE A 211 4.62 -11.09 9.13
N ALA A 212 3.92 -10.19 8.45
CA ALA A 212 4.41 -9.60 7.21
C ALA A 212 5.64 -8.71 7.45
N ALA A 213 5.65 -7.93 8.54
CA ALA A 213 6.81 -7.13 8.92
C ALA A 213 7.98 -8.03 9.35
N ALA A 214 7.73 -9.09 10.14
CA ALA A 214 8.74 -10.06 10.54
C ALA A 214 9.36 -10.79 9.34
N HIS A 215 8.54 -11.15 8.34
CA HIS A 215 9.02 -11.71 7.09
C HIS A 215 9.91 -10.72 6.31
N ARG A 216 9.49 -9.47 6.16
CA ARG A 216 10.28 -8.46 5.45
C ARG A 216 11.58 -8.09 6.15
N SER A 217 11.61 -8.14 7.49
CA SER A 217 12.84 -7.89 8.27
C SER A 217 13.80 -9.09 8.29
N GLY A 218 13.37 -10.25 7.80
CA GLY A 218 14.12 -11.49 7.84
C GLY A 218 14.05 -12.22 9.19
N GLU A 219 13.17 -11.79 10.09
CA GLU A 219 12.90 -12.51 11.34
C GLU A 219 12.17 -13.83 11.10
N LEU A 220 11.35 -13.89 10.03
CA LEU A 220 10.64 -15.08 9.55
C LEU A 220 10.99 -15.39 8.08
N ALA A 221 11.28 -16.65 7.77
CA ALA A 221 11.42 -17.08 6.39
C ALA A 221 10.04 -17.21 5.70
N ALA A 222 10.01 -17.11 4.35
CA ALA A 222 8.76 -17.22 3.60
C ALA A 222 8.04 -18.56 3.83
N ALA A 223 8.79 -19.66 3.94
CA ALA A 223 8.26 -21.00 4.23
C ALA A 223 7.55 -21.06 5.59
N ASP A 224 8.03 -20.27 6.57
CA ASP A 224 7.47 -20.24 7.92
C ASP A 224 6.12 -19.52 7.94
N CYS A 225 5.92 -18.48 7.11
CA CYS A 225 4.63 -17.81 6.99
C CYS A 225 3.51 -18.76 6.54
N GLY A 226 3.79 -19.61 5.55
CA GLY A 226 2.83 -20.62 5.08
C GLY A 226 2.57 -21.71 6.11
N ALA A 227 3.60 -22.12 6.86
CA ALA A 227 3.43 -23.08 7.96
C ALA A 227 2.58 -22.49 9.09
N LEU A 228 2.87 -21.27 9.51
CA LEU A 228 2.10 -20.55 10.52
C LEU A 228 0.65 -20.33 10.09
N ALA A 229 0.39 -20.04 8.81
CA ALA A 229 -0.98 -19.90 8.31
C ALA A 229 -1.77 -21.21 8.44
N ARG A 230 -1.16 -22.37 8.17
CA ARG A 230 -1.79 -23.69 8.39
C ARG A 230 -2.10 -23.94 9.87
N GLU A 231 -1.14 -23.69 10.75
CA GLU A 231 -1.30 -23.85 12.20
C GLU A 231 -2.39 -22.91 12.74
N PHE A 232 -2.44 -21.66 12.26
CA PHE A 232 -3.46 -20.71 12.68
C PHE A 232 -4.86 -21.06 12.16
N ALA A 233 -4.97 -21.56 10.93
CA ALA A 233 -6.22 -22.09 10.41
C ALA A 233 -6.71 -23.29 11.25
N SER A 234 -5.80 -24.18 11.69
CA SER A 234 -6.10 -25.28 12.61
C SER A 234 -6.59 -24.75 13.97
N LEU A 235 -5.91 -23.75 14.52
CA LEU A 235 -6.34 -23.08 15.76
C LEU A 235 -7.76 -22.51 15.64
N CYS A 236 -8.08 -21.85 14.51
CA CYS A 236 -9.41 -21.29 14.25
C CYS A 236 -10.52 -22.35 14.19
N ARG A 237 -10.21 -23.57 13.71
CA ARG A 237 -11.15 -24.72 13.71
C ARG A 237 -11.29 -25.39 15.07
N GLY A 238 -10.44 -25.06 16.05
CA GLY A 238 -10.45 -25.66 17.37
C GLY A 238 -9.55 -26.90 17.53
N ASP A 239 -8.76 -27.25 16.52
CA ASP A 239 -7.82 -28.38 16.57
C ASP A 239 -6.56 -28.05 17.39
N GLY A 240 -6.36 -26.77 17.70
CA GLY A 240 -5.19 -26.25 18.39
C GLY A 240 -4.05 -25.91 17.43
N ALA A 241 -2.93 -25.48 18.00
CA ALA A 241 -1.67 -25.27 17.31
C ALA A 241 -0.52 -25.82 18.16
N ASP A 242 0.62 -26.12 17.53
CA ASP A 242 1.78 -26.53 18.29
C ASP A 242 2.28 -25.40 19.24
N ARG A 243 3.12 -25.76 20.22
CA ARG A 243 3.54 -24.82 21.25
C ARG A 243 4.36 -23.64 20.67
N GLU A 244 5.23 -23.90 19.72
CA GLU A 244 6.13 -22.90 19.14
C GLU A 244 5.32 -21.88 18.31
N SER A 245 4.41 -22.38 17.47
CA SER A 245 3.46 -21.55 16.71
C SER A 245 2.58 -20.72 17.64
N MET A 246 2.07 -21.29 18.73
CA MET A 246 1.25 -20.57 19.70
C MET A 246 2.03 -19.42 20.38
N GLU A 247 3.30 -19.65 20.78
CA GLU A 247 4.16 -18.60 21.34
C GLU A 247 4.37 -17.46 20.35
N LEU A 248 4.49 -17.75 19.04
CA LEU A 248 4.56 -16.74 17.98
C LEU A 248 3.23 -16.00 17.81
N PHE A 249 2.10 -16.70 17.77
CA PHE A 249 0.78 -16.07 17.63
C PHE A 249 0.50 -15.10 18.79
N GLU A 250 0.80 -15.49 20.02
CA GLU A 250 0.64 -14.61 21.19
C GLU A 250 1.63 -13.44 21.17
N ARG A 251 2.89 -13.67 20.80
CA ARG A 251 3.91 -12.62 20.68
C ARG A 251 3.54 -11.55 19.66
N PHE A 252 2.97 -11.94 18.53
CA PHE A 252 2.56 -11.02 17.45
C PHE A 252 1.10 -10.55 17.58
N GLY A 253 0.36 -10.97 18.63
CA GLY A 253 -0.99 -10.51 18.91
C GLY A 253 -2.06 -11.06 17.99
N TYR A 254 -1.85 -12.26 17.44
CA TYR A 254 -2.87 -13.01 16.69
C TYR A 254 -3.67 -13.97 17.57
N ALA A 255 -3.10 -14.39 18.71
CA ALA A 255 -3.78 -15.23 19.68
C ALA A 255 -3.64 -14.68 21.11
N LYS A 256 -4.57 -15.10 21.97
CA LYS A 256 -4.56 -14.78 23.40
C LYS A 256 -5.18 -15.93 24.19
N ASN A 257 -4.50 -16.37 25.25
CA ASN A 257 -4.97 -17.48 26.09
C ASN A 257 -5.30 -18.75 25.27
N GLY A 258 -4.47 -19.07 24.28
CA GLY A 258 -4.62 -20.27 23.47
C GLY A 258 -5.76 -20.23 22.46
N ARG A 259 -6.28 -19.05 22.10
CA ARG A 259 -7.37 -18.85 21.11
C ARG A 259 -7.01 -17.73 20.17
N ALA A 260 -7.55 -17.77 18.94
CA ALA A 260 -7.45 -16.64 18.01
C ALA A 260 -8.05 -15.37 18.64
N ASP A 261 -7.33 -14.26 18.55
CA ASP A 261 -7.68 -12.93 19.11
C ASP A 261 -7.70 -11.84 18.02
N VAL A 262 -7.85 -12.26 16.77
CA VAL A 262 -8.00 -11.37 15.61
C VAL A 262 -9.25 -11.76 14.83
N PRO A 263 -9.86 -10.84 14.06
CA PRO A 263 -10.92 -11.17 13.11
C PRO A 263 -10.49 -12.27 12.15
N VAL A 264 -11.37 -13.24 11.92
CA VAL A 264 -11.19 -14.31 10.94
C VAL A 264 -12.30 -14.18 9.90
N PHE A 265 -11.93 -13.87 8.66
CA PHE A 265 -12.88 -13.62 7.58
C PHE A 265 -13.05 -14.86 6.69
N GLU A 266 -14.13 -15.59 6.90
CA GLU A 266 -14.50 -16.72 6.05
C GLU A 266 -14.56 -16.32 4.57
N PRO A 267 -13.90 -17.06 3.65
CA PRO A 267 -13.71 -16.65 2.27
C PRO A 267 -15.00 -16.33 1.53
N SER A 268 -15.99 -17.21 1.59
CA SER A 268 -17.26 -17.02 0.87
C SER A 268 -18.05 -15.80 1.38
N ALA A 269 -18.09 -15.61 2.69
CA ALA A 269 -18.74 -14.46 3.31
C ALA A 269 -17.98 -13.16 3.00
N ARG A 270 -16.63 -13.22 3.01
CA ARG A 270 -15.78 -12.09 2.63
C ARG A 270 -15.99 -11.68 1.18
N HIS A 271 -15.94 -12.62 0.23
CA HIS A 271 -16.17 -12.34 -1.19
C HIS A 271 -17.54 -11.70 -1.44
N ALA A 272 -18.60 -12.23 -0.82
CA ALA A 272 -19.93 -11.67 -0.96
C ALA A 272 -20.03 -10.24 -0.38
N ALA A 273 -19.45 -10.01 0.80
CA ALA A 273 -19.45 -8.68 1.41
C ALA A 273 -18.62 -7.67 0.60
N VAL A 274 -17.44 -8.06 0.13
CA VAL A 274 -16.59 -7.21 -0.72
C VAL A 274 -17.31 -6.85 -2.01
N ALA A 275 -17.99 -7.78 -2.66
CA ALA A 275 -18.75 -7.50 -3.90
C ALA A 275 -19.85 -6.44 -3.66
N GLU A 276 -20.66 -6.59 -2.61
CA GLU A 276 -21.72 -5.62 -2.27
C GLU A 276 -21.15 -4.25 -1.87
N LEU A 277 -20.08 -4.23 -1.09
CA LEU A 277 -19.38 -3.00 -0.72
C LEU A 277 -18.80 -2.30 -1.96
N THR A 278 -18.18 -3.06 -2.88
CA THR A 278 -17.63 -2.55 -4.13
C THR A 278 -18.70 -1.88 -4.99
N GLU A 279 -19.85 -2.53 -5.15
CA GLU A 279 -20.99 -1.96 -5.91
C GLU A 279 -21.41 -0.62 -5.29
N THR A 280 -21.58 -0.56 -3.97
CA THR A 280 -21.96 0.67 -3.27
C THR A 280 -20.91 1.77 -3.43
N VAL A 281 -19.61 1.43 -3.36
CA VAL A 281 -18.51 2.38 -3.53
C VAL A 281 -18.45 2.90 -4.97
N LEU A 282 -18.55 2.02 -5.97
CA LEU A 282 -18.54 2.42 -7.37
C LEU A 282 -19.70 3.35 -7.69
N ASP A 283 -20.90 3.04 -7.21
CA ASP A 283 -22.07 3.88 -7.43
C ASP A 283 -21.94 5.28 -6.83
N SER A 284 -21.32 5.40 -5.66
CA SER A 284 -21.35 6.63 -4.88
C SER A 284 -20.05 7.45 -4.97
N ALA A 285 -18.88 6.81 -5.02
CA ALA A 285 -17.57 7.46 -4.88
C ALA A 285 -16.81 7.60 -6.20
N LEU A 286 -17.10 6.77 -7.21
CA LEU A 286 -16.34 6.76 -8.45
C LEU A 286 -16.32 8.11 -9.17
N PRO A 287 -17.45 8.88 -9.33
CA PRO A 287 -17.40 10.17 -10.01
C PRO A 287 -16.45 11.18 -9.35
N ALA A 288 -16.42 11.22 -8.02
CA ALA A 288 -15.53 12.11 -7.27
C ALA A 288 -14.06 11.72 -7.45
N ALA A 289 -13.75 10.42 -7.38
CA ALA A 289 -12.41 9.90 -7.62
C ALA A 289 -11.93 10.22 -9.06
N GLU A 290 -12.76 9.95 -10.08
CA GLU A 290 -12.44 10.26 -11.48
C GLU A 290 -12.15 11.75 -11.68
N ASN A 291 -12.97 12.63 -11.12
CA ASN A 291 -12.78 14.07 -11.23
C ASN A 291 -11.44 14.51 -10.62
N ALA A 292 -11.10 14.00 -9.44
CA ALA A 292 -9.85 14.32 -8.77
C ALA A 292 -8.63 13.83 -9.55
N LEU A 293 -8.66 12.59 -10.03
CA LEU A 293 -7.55 12.00 -10.78
C LEU A 293 -7.37 12.68 -12.16
N ARG A 294 -8.45 13.06 -12.84
CA ARG A 294 -8.37 13.85 -14.08
C ARG A 294 -7.82 15.26 -13.84
N ALA A 295 -8.15 15.89 -12.71
CA ALA A 295 -7.64 17.22 -12.37
C ALA A 295 -6.11 17.21 -12.14
N LEU A 296 -5.53 16.05 -11.78
CA LEU A 296 -4.08 15.87 -11.58
C LEU A 296 -3.28 16.24 -12.83
N SER A 297 -3.77 15.93 -14.04
CA SER A 297 -3.04 16.21 -15.29
C SER A 297 -2.81 17.71 -15.55
N GLY A 298 -3.64 18.56 -14.97
CA GLY A 298 -3.52 20.02 -15.03
C GLY A 298 -2.83 20.66 -13.82
N ALA A 299 -2.43 19.86 -12.83
CA ALA A 299 -1.82 20.35 -11.60
C ALA A 299 -0.33 20.70 -11.81
N GLU A 300 0.10 21.75 -11.14
CA GLU A 300 1.49 22.27 -11.16
C GLU A 300 2.42 21.43 -10.25
N LEU A 301 2.46 20.09 -10.51
CA LEU A 301 3.31 19.16 -9.76
C LEU A 301 4.65 18.93 -10.44
N THR A 302 5.68 18.68 -9.66
CA THR A 302 7.02 18.34 -10.15
C THR A 302 6.98 17.12 -11.06
N ALA A 303 6.24 16.07 -10.71
CA ALA A 303 6.03 14.88 -11.53
C ALA A 303 5.54 15.25 -12.94
N ASN A 304 4.51 16.10 -13.05
CA ASN A 304 3.95 16.55 -14.32
C ASN A 304 4.95 17.38 -15.13
N ARG A 305 5.69 18.28 -14.48
CA ARG A 305 6.74 19.11 -15.14
C ARG A 305 7.86 18.25 -15.74
N HIS A 306 8.23 17.15 -15.09
CA HIS A 306 9.24 16.20 -15.60
C HIS A 306 8.67 15.24 -16.67
N GLY A 307 7.35 15.23 -16.88
CA GLY A 307 6.68 14.36 -17.85
C GLY A 307 6.73 12.90 -17.46
N THR A 308 6.57 12.61 -16.15
CA THR A 308 6.38 11.25 -15.64
C THR A 308 5.01 10.72 -16.07
N ASP A 309 4.82 9.42 -15.97
CA ASP A 309 3.55 8.82 -16.33
C ASP A 309 2.41 9.35 -15.44
N ALA A 310 1.32 9.81 -16.07
CA ALA A 310 0.21 10.42 -15.35
C ALA A 310 -0.58 9.40 -14.54
N ALA A 311 -0.73 8.17 -15.03
CA ALA A 311 -1.46 7.11 -14.33
C ALA A 311 -0.67 6.59 -13.12
N GLU A 312 0.68 6.53 -13.21
CA GLU A 312 1.53 6.22 -12.06
C GLU A 312 1.46 7.33 -10.99
N THR A 313 1.45 8.61 -11.43
CA THR A 313 1.31 9.75 -10.52
C THR A 313 -0.08 9.76 -9.86
N ALA A 314 -1.09 9.39 -10.61
CA ALA A 314 -2.47 9.27 -10.13
C ALA A 314 -2.64 8.13 -9.12
N ASN A 315 -1.90 7.05 -9.24
CA ASN A 315 -1.87 5.98 -8.25
C ASN A 315 -1.49 6.54 -6.87
N GLU A 316 -0.40 7.29 -6.79
CA GLU A 316 0.02 7.90 -5.51
C GLU A 316 -1.03 8.88 -4.97
N LEU A 317 -1.59 9.76 -5.83
CA LEU A 317 -2.67 10.66 -5.40
C LEU A 317 -3.87 9.88 -4.86
N PHE A 318 -4.22 8.76 -5.50
CA PHE A 318 -5.33 7.93 -5.04
C PHE A 318 -5.06 7.34 -3.66
N HIS A 319 -3.83 6.90 -3.37
CA HIS A 319 -3.46 6.44 -2.02
C HIS A 319 -3.58 7.56 -0.96
N LEU A 320 -3.21 8.80 -1.31
CA LEU A 320 -3.44 9.95 -0.44
C LEU A 320 -4.95 10.20 -0.21
N ILE A 321 -5.76 10.06 -1.26
CA ILE A 321 -7.22 10.24 -1.19
C ILE A 321 -7.85 9.15 -0.30
N PHE A 322 -7.65 7.87 -0.63
CA PHE A 322 -8.37 6.83 0.09
C PHE A 322 -7.89 6.66 1.53
N GLY A 323 -6.60 6.91 1.80
CA GLY A 323 -6.11 6.96 3.17
C GLY A 323 -6.77 8.05 4.00
N ALA A 324 -7.02 9.23 3.41
CA ALA A 324 -7.78 10.29 4.05
C ALA A 324 -9.28 9.93 4.19
N VAL A 325 -9.90 9.30 3.16
CA VAL A 325 -11.27 8.76 3.24
C VAL A 325 -11.40 7.80 4.43
N ASN A 326 -10.49 6.84 4.55
CA ASN A 326 -10.48 5.89 5.65
C ASN A 326 -10.41 6.58 7.01
N GLY A 327 -9.57 7.63 7.13
CA GLY A 327 -9.51 8.46 8.33
C GLY A 327 -10.85 9.13 8.66
N LEU A 328 -11.57 9.64 7.66
CA LEU A 328 -12.89 10.26 7.82
C LEU A 328 -13.96 9.22 8.19
N LEU A 329 -13.96 8.04 7.57
CA LEU A 329 -14.88 6.95 7.89
C LEU A 329 -14.66 6.41 9.32
N CYS A 330 -13.42 6.28 9.75
CA CYS A 330 -13.07 5.94 11.13
C CYS A 330 -13.52 7.06 12.10
N GLY A 331 -13.24 8.31 11.78
CA GLY A 331 -13.62 9.48 12.59
C GLY A 331 -15.13 9.65 12.75
N SER A 332 -15.93 9.28 11.73
CA SER A 332 -17.39 9.27 11.79
C SER A 332 -17.97 8.10 12.61
N GLY A 333 -17.15 7.10 12.94
CA GLY A 333 -17.57 5.87 13.62
C GLY A 333 -18.27 4.86 12.72
N LEU A 334 -18.15 4.99 11.39
CA LEU A 334 -18.60 3.97 10.43
C LEU A 334 -17.68 2.75 10.48
N ALA A 335 -16.37 2.96 10.41
CA ALA A 335 -15.34 1.93 10.54
C ALA A 335 -14.61 2.02 11.90
N ALA A 336 -13.95 0.93 12.30
CA ALA A 336 -13.13 0.92 13.51
C ALA A 336 -11.93 1.86 13.36
N SER A 337 -11.61 2.57 14.45
CA SER A 337 -10.43 3.42 14.52
C SER A 337 -9.32 2.67 15.27
N PRO A 338 -8.26 2.20 14.60
CA PRO A 338 -7.16 1.55 15.29
C PRO A 338 -6.51 2.49 16.31
N GLU A 339 -6.15 1.94 17.47
CA GLU A 339 -5.40 2.70 18.46
C GLU A 339 -3.97 2.94 17.97
N TYR A 340 -3.47 4.14 18.23
CA TYR A 340 -2.10 4.49 17.92
C TYR A 340 -1.13 3.90 18.96
N THR A 341 -0.18 3.13 18.48
CA THR A 341 0.92 2.61 19.29
C THR A 341 2.22 3.33 18.91
N PRO A 342 2.86 4.07 19.83
CA PRO A 342 4.11 4.77 19.55
C PRO A 342 5.19 3.83 18.98
N GLY A 343 5.78 4.21 17.85
CA GLY A 343 6.80 3.44 17.15
C GLY A 343 6.27 2.30 16.27
N GLU A 344 4.97 2.00 16.32
CA GLU A 344 4.33 1.00 15.45
C GLU A 344 3.33 1.63 14.47
N GLY A 345 2.55 2.62 14.92
CA GLY A 345 1.49 3.25 14.12
C GLY A 345 0.09 2.84 14.54
N ARG A 346 -0.88 2.91 13.60
CA ARG A 346 -2.29 2.55 13.79
C ARG A 346 -2.67 1.49 12.78
N TYR A 347 -2.82 0.25 13.19
CA TYR A 347 -3.25 -0.83 12.31
C TYR A 347 -4.02 -1.91 13.06
N LEU A 348 -4.89 -2.62 12.36
CA LEU A 348 -5.56 -3.81 12.86
C LEU A 348 -5.07 -5.04 12.10
N ARG A 349 -5.01 -6.16 12.81
CA ARG A 349 -4.67 -7.47 12.26
C ARG A 349 -5.94 -8.26 11.96
N ALA A 350 -5.85 -9.15 10.99
CA ALA A 350 -6.88 -10.12 10.66
C ALA A 350 -6.24 -11.40 10.10
N PHE A 351 -7.02 -12.44 10.00
CA PHE A 351 -6.68 -13.65 9.26
C PHE A 351 -7.76 -13.96 8.23
N CYS A 352 -7.35 -14.25 7.02
CA CYS A 352 -8.21 -14.66 5.92
C CYS A 352 -7.85 -16.10 5.56
N PRO A 353 -8.62 -17.12 5.96
CA PRO A 353 -8.43 -18.48 5.51
C PRO A 353 -8.50 -18.54 3.98
N ALA A 354 -7.76 -19.48 3.38
CA ALA A 354 -7.95 -19.77 1.96
C ALA A 354 -9.29 -20.47 1.72
N ASP A 355 -9.84 -20.30 0.52
CA ASP A 355 -10.97 -21.11 0.09
C ASP A 355 -10.57 -22.59 0.18
N GLU A 356 -11.36 -23.40 0.86
CA GLU A 356 -11.22 -24.82 0.74
C GLU A 356 -11.44 -25.14 -0.75
N LYS A 357 -10.36 -25.51 -1.45
CA LYS A 357 -10.49 -26.00 -2.83
C LYS A 357 -11.49 -27.16 -2.75
N GLY A 358 -12.71 -26.90 -3.20
CA GLY A 358 -13.68 -27.95 -3.29
C GLY A 358 -13.02 -29.11 -4.04
N GLU A 359 -12.90 -30.24 -3.37
CA GLU A 359 -12.52 -31.48 -4.04
C GLU A 359 -13.46 -31.60 -5.24
N ASN A 360 -12.90 -31.39 -6.43
CA ASN A 360 -13.63 -31.58 -7.68
C ASN A 360 -14.14 -32.99 -7.70
N THR A 361 -15.44 -33.17 -7.41
CA THR A 361 -16.18 -34.35 -7.77
C THR A 361 -16.42 -34.38 -9.28
#